data_407d01ce1bfa5910dd7d206ed5976def
#
_entry.id   407d01ce1bfa5910dd7d206ed5976def
#
_cell.length_a   1.000
_cell.length_b   1.000
_cell.length_c   1.000
_cell.angle_alpha   90.00
_cell.angle_beta   90.00
_cell.angle_gamma   90.00
#
_symmetry.space_group_name_H-M   'P 1'
#
loop_
_entity.id
_entity.type
_entity.pdbx_description
1 polymer ?
#
loop_
_entity_poly.entity_id
_entity_poly.type
_entity_poly.pdbx_seq_one_letter_code
_entity_poly.pdbx_strand_id
1 'polypeptide(L)'
;MHFHLHGYGYVGRAVVNKFAERDSFTIFDPLHPELETGFKDPDGVIVCVPTPENVTFNVEGSCDFSIVSSVVKQYDRQIPILIKSTIDQTGLDQLVDWNVTFNPEFLRAETADADYAGQTHIYIGGGSVDFWEMVFFRHFAKAYIVKSDIPTLVLTKYLKNAFLATKVAFFNQVYDICQKQGVRFEDVRKFVTEDARIGDSHSWVTQERGFGGACFPKDTQALIYEHPDATIVAEAVRYNETLKNT
;
A
#
# COMPACT_ATOMS: atom_id res chain seq x y z
N MET A 1 -23.47 -2.09 -9.83
CA MET A 1 -22.54 -1.48 -10.80
C MET A 1 -21.68 -2.56 -11.42
N HIS A 2 -21.00 -2.25 -12.50
CA HIS A 2 -20.01 -3.14 -13.12
C HIS A 2 -18.65 -2.46 -13.14
N PHE A 3 -17.62 -3.14 -12.63
CA PHE A 3 -16.27 -2.60 -12.55
C PHE A 3 -15.28 -3.41 -13.40
N HIS A 4 -14.35 -2.72 -14.04
CA HIS A 4 -13.14 -3.36 -14.55
C HIS A 4 -12.08 -3.31 -13.45
N LEU A 5 -11.50 -4.46 -13.12
CA LEU A 5 -10.43 -4.56 -12.13
C LEU A 5 -9.16 -5.06 -12.82
N HIS A 6 -8.10 -4.30 -12.72
CA HIS A 6 -6.77 -4.67 -13.20
C HIS A 6 -5.86 -5.04 -12.04
N GLY A 7 -5.35 -6.28 -12.08
CA GLY A 7 -4.50 -6.85 -11.02
C GLY A 7 -5.31 -7.59 -9.95
N TYR A 8 -5.23 -8.93 -9.93
CA TYR A 8 -5.96 -9.81 -9.03
C TYR A 8 -5.05 -10.43 -7.95
N GLY A 9 -4.04 -9.66 -7.51
CA GLY A 9 -3.24 -9.97 -6.32
C GLY A 9 -4.06 -9.87 -5.03
N TYR A 10 -3.40 -9.87 -3.85
CA TYR A 10 -4.11 -9.84 -2.57
C TYR A 10 -4.99 -8.59 -2.39
N VAL A 11 -4.58 -7.42 -2.94
CA VAL A 11 -5.40 -6.19 -2.91
C VAL A 11 -6.63 -6.31 -3.80
N GLY A 12 -6.46 -6.71 -5.06
CA GLY A 12 -7.56 -6.86 -6.02
C GLY A 12 -8.58 -7.90 -5.55
N ARG A 13 -8.13 -9.04 -5.01
CA ARG A 13 -9.00 -10.07 -4.44
C ARG A 13 -9.82 -9.53 -3.26
N ALA A 14 -9.18 -8.81 -2.33
CA ALA A 14 -9.88 -8.23 -1.19
C ALA A 14 -10.97 -7.23 -1.62
N VAL A 15 -10.71 -6.43 -2.67
CA VAL A 15 -11.73 -5.55 -3.26
C VAL A 15 -12.89 -6.35 -3.85
N VAL A 16 -12.62 -7.34 -4.68
CA VAL A 16 -13.66 -8.17 -5.30
C VAL A 16 -14.48 -8.89 -4.22
N ASN A 17 -13.85 -9.54 -3.26
CA ASN A 17 -14.54 -10.26 -2.18
C ASN A 17 -15.47 -9.35 -1.39
N LYS A 18 -15.08 -8.10 -1.17
CA LYS A 18 -15.92 -7.13 -0.47
C LYS A 18 -17.06 -6.57 -1.30
N PHE A 19 -16.86 -6.37 -2.60
CA PHE A 19 -17.83 -5.68 -3.46
C PHE A 19 -18.76 -6.63 -4.21
N ALA A 20 -18.39 -7.92 -4.40
CA ALA A 20 -19.12 -8.87 -5.24
C ALA A 20 -20.56 -9.19 -4.74
N GLU A 21 -20.89 -8.87 -3.49
CA GLU A 21 -22.28 -9.00 -3.00
C GLU A 21 -23.27 -8.06 -3.70
N ARG A 22 -22.79 -6.93 -4.24
CA ARG A 22 -23.63 -5.86 -4.80
C ARG A 22 -23.25 -5.43 -6.19
N ASP A 23 -22.04 -5.76 -6.64
CA ASP A 23 -21.47 -5.31 -7.90
C ASP A 23 -20.84 -6.47 -8.66
N SER A 24 -20.67 -6.32 -9.96
CA SER A 24 -20.05 -7.32 -10.84
C SER A 24 -18.70 -6.80 -11.37
N PHE A 25 -17.86 -7.73 -11.82
CA PHE A 25 -16.51 -7.42 -12.26
C PHE A 25 -16.19 -8.10 -13.61
N THR A 26 -15.41 -7.42 -14.44
CA THR A 26 -14.50 -8.04 -15.41
C THR A 26 -13.08 -7.86 -14.85
N ILE A 27 -12.35 -8.96 -14.67
CA ILE A 27 -11.04 -8.96 -14.03
C ILE A 27 -9.97 -9.19 -15.10
N PHE A 28 -9.00 -8.30 -15.16
CA PHE A 28 -7.85 -8.35 -16.07
C PHE A 28 -6.58 -8.64 -15.24
N ASP A 29 -6.08 -9.85 -15.33
CA ASP A 29 -4.85 -10.28 -14.68
C ASP A 29 -4.14 -11.33 -15.53
N PRO A 30 -2.86 -11.15 -15.90
CA PRO A 30 -2.13 -12.10 -16.72
C PRO A 30 -1.99 -13.51 -16.10
N LEU A 31 -2.08 -13.61 -14.77
CA LEU A 31 -2.00 -14.90 -14.06
C LEU A 31 -3.38 -15.58 -13.95
N HIS A 32 -4.45 -14.85 -14.25
CA HIS A 32 -5.84 -15.31 -14.14
C HIS A 32 -6.67 -14.96 -15.38
N PRO A 33 -6.25 -15.36 -16.60
CA PRO A 33 -6.96 -15.02 -17.82
C PRO A 33 -8.38 -15.60 -17.90
N GLU A 34 -8.66 -16.66 -17.14
CA GLU A 34 -9.99 -17.26 -17.01
C GLU A 34 -11.04 -16.34 -16.35
N LEU A 35 -10.60 -15.29 -15.64
CA LEU A 35 -11.48 -14.32 -14.99
C LEU A 35 -11.88 -13.15 -15.90
N GLU A 36 -11.27 -13.07 -17.08
CA GLU A 36 -11.62 -12.08 -18.11
C GLU A 36 -12.91 -12.48 -18.83
N THR A 37 -14.04 -12.36 -18.14
CA THR A 37 -15.35 -12.78 -18.65
C THR A 37 -16.36 -11.63 -18.62
N GLY A 38 -17.31 -11.66 -19.58
CA GLY A 38 -18.47 -10.78 -19.55
C GLY A 38 -18.14 -9.32 -19.86
N PHE A 39 -17.57 -9.05 -21.02
CA PHE A 39 -17.27 -7.69 -21.49
C PHE A 39 -18.51 -6.80 -21.45
N LYS A 40 -18.51 -5.89 -20.52
CA LYS A 40 -19.50 -4.85 -20.31
C LYS A 40 -18.77 -3.53 -20.15
N ASP A 41 -19.34 -2.45 -20.62
CA ASP A 41 -18.80 -1.12 -20.33
C ASP A 41 -18.79 -0.90 -18.82
N PRO A 42 -17.66 -0.46 -18.24
CA PRO A 42 -17.56 -0.30 -16.80
C PRO A 42 -18.18 1.01 -16.33
N ASP A 43 -18.84 0.97 -15.18
CA ASP A 43 -19.22 2.17 -14.42
C ASP A 43 -17.99 2.85 -13.79
N GLY A 44 -16.92 2.10 -13.57
CA GLY A 44 -15.63 2.58 -13.06
C GLY A 44 -14.55 1.51 -13.18
N VAL A 45 -13.30 1.94 -13.07
CA VAL A 45 -12.11 1.08 -13.19
C VAL A 45 -11.33 1.08 -11.88
N ILE A 46 -10.88 -0.09 -11.44
CA ILE A 46 -10.07 -0.26 -10.23
C ILE A 46 -8.70 -0.82 -10.62
N VAL A 47 -7.64 -0.13 -10.26
CA VAL A 47 -6.26 -0.48 -10.63
C VAL A 47 -5.49 -0.93 -9.39
N CYS A 48 -5.14 -2.23 -9.38
CA CYS A 48 -4.40 -2.90 -8.29
C CYS A 48 -3.14 -3.61 -8.84
N VAL A 49 -2.59 -3.12 -9.94
CA VAL A 49 -1.41 -3.70 -10.59
C VAL A 49 -0.13 -3.44 -9.80
N PRO A 50 0.91 -4.29 -9.93
CA PRO A 50 2.19 -4.05 -9.28
C PRO A 50 2.87 -2.78 -9.82
N THR A 51 3.62 -2.12 -8.93
CA THR A 51 4.51 -1.00 -9.25
C THR A 51 5.90 -1.36 -8.71
N PRO A 52 6.68 -2.19 -9.45
CA PRO A 52 7.99 -2.63 -9.00
C PRO A 52 8.98 -1.46 -8.90
N GLU A 53 10.11 -1.70 -8.26
CA GLU A 53 11.22 -0.77 -8.27
C GLU A 53 11.70 -0.53 -9.71
N ASN A 54 12.01 0.73 -10.04
CA ASN A 54 12.45 1.07 -11.37
C ASN A 54 13.94 0.80 -11.56
N VAL A 55 14.28 -0.44 -11.92
CA VAL A 55 15.65 -0.85 -12.22
C VAL A 55 16.17 -0.37 -13.60
N THR A 56 15.27 0.10 -14.48
CA THR A 56 15.59 0.37 -15.88
C THR A 56 16.35 1.69 -16.08
N PHE A 57 16.21 2.64 -15.16
CA PHE A 57 16.81 3.97 -15.29
C PHE A 57 17.99 4.23 -14.35
N ASN A 58 18.54 3.23 -13.66
CA ASN A 58 19.51 3.39 -12.57
C ASN A 58 19.07 4.42 -11.50
N VAL A 59 17.76 4.57 -11.34
CA VAL A 59 17.15 5.45 -10.36
C VAL A 59 16.69 4.55 -9.23
N GLU A 60 17.58 4.33 -8.27
CA GLU A 60 17.22 3.62 -7.04
C GLU A 60 16.07 4.37 -6.34
N GLY A 61 15.03 3.65 -5.99
CA GLY A 61 13.97 4.16 -5.13
C GLY A 61 12.72 4.68 -5.82
N SER A 62 12.67 4.83 -7.14
CA SER A 62 11.42 5.18 -7.81
C SER A 62 10.61 3.94 -8.20
N CYS A 63 9.28 4.07 -8.19
CA CYS A 63 8.38 3.00 -8.64
C CYS A 63 8.17 3.05 -10.15
N ASP A 64 8.08 1.89 -10.81
CA ASP A 64 7.70 1.81 -12.23
C ASP A 64 6.18 1.93 -12.39
N PHE A 65 5.73 3.04 -12.99
CA PHE A 65 4.31 3.32 -13.27
C PHE A 65 3.84 2.88 -14.64
N SER A 66 4.70 2.32 -15.47
CA SER A 66 4.37 1.99 -16.86
C SER A 66 3.10 1.15 -16.96
N ILE A 67 2.92 0.19 -16.04
CA ILE A 67 1.74 -0.68 -16.00
C ILE A 67 0.49 0.13 -15.62
N VAL A 68 0.55 0.94 -14.57
CA VAL A 68 -0.59 1.80 -14.15
C VAL A 68 -0.97 2.75 -15.26
N SER A 69 0.01 3.47 -15.83
CA SER A 69 -0.20 4.41 -16.94
C SER A 69 -0.78 3.72 -18.18
N SER A 70 -0.30 2.52 -18.51
CA SER A 70 -0.82 1.72 -19.63
C SER A 70 -2.29 1.34 -19.42
N VAL A 71 -2.66 0.91 -18.22
CA VAL A 71 -4.06 0.59 -17.89
C VAL A 71 -4.94 1.82 -17.97
N VAL A 72 -4.57 2.91 -17.32
CA VAL A 72 -5.37 4.15 -17.29
C VAL A 72 -5.63 4.68 -18.71
N LYS A 73 -4.63 4.64 -19.58
CA LYS A 73 -4.72 5.14 -20.96
C LYS A 73 -5.59 4.29 -21.91
N GLN A 74 -6.04 3.11 -21.48
CA GLN A 74 -6.97 2.28 -22.26
C GLN A 74 -8.43 2.79 -22.18
N TYR A 75 -8.73 3.64 -21.18
CA TYR A 75 -10.08 4.08 -20.89
C TYR A 75 -10.33 5.53 -21.34
N ASP A 76 -11.61 5.84 -21.58
CA ASP A 76 -12.03 7.22 -21.77
C ASP A 76 -11.74 8.06 -20.51
N ARG A 77 -11.32 9.31 -20.74
CA ARG A 77 -10.97 10.26 -19.65
C ARG A 77 -12.13 10.59 -18.72
N GLN A 78 -13.37 10.32 -19.12
CA GLN A 78 -14.55 10.55 -18.29
C GLN A 78 -14.86 9.38 -17.33
N ILE A 79 -14.32 8.20 -17.58
CA ILE A 79 -14.57 7.03 -16.72
C ILE A 79 -13.86 7.23 -15.38
N PRO A 80 -14.58 7.06 -14.25
CA PRO A 80 -13.97 7.13 -12.93
C PRO A 80 -12.94 6.00 -12.72
N ILE A 81 -11.69 6.35 -12.42
CA ILE A 81 -10.62 5.39 -12.21
C ILE A 81 -10.12 5.49 -10.76
N LEU A 82 -10.14 4.36 -10.03
CA LEU A 82 -9.59 4.23 -8.69
C LEU A 82 -8.23 3.56 -8.74
N ILE A 83 -7.18 4.27 -8.40
CA ILE A 83 -5.83 3.71 -8.27
C ILE A 83 -5.58 3.31 -6.81
N LYS A 84 -5.32 2.02 -6.61
CA LYS A 84 -4.91 1.44 -5.32
C LYS A 84 -3.43 1.03 -5.34
N SER A 85 -2.84 0.90 -6.52
CA SER A 85 -1.40 0.68 -6.70
C SER A 85 -0.62 1.82 -6.04
N THR A 86 0.57 1.52 -5.51
CA THR A 86 1.47 2.55 -4.99
C THR A 86 1.90 3.45 -6.14
N ILE A 87 1.78 4.74 -5.96
CA ILE A 87 2.19 5.76 -6.93
C ILE A 87 3.08 6.79 -6.23
N ASP A 88 4.01 7.41 -6.97
CA ASP A 88 4.78 8.57 -6.55
C ASP A 88 4.31 9.85 -7.26
N GLN A 89 4.91 10.99 -6.95
CA GLN A 89 4.52 12.26 -7.54
C GLN A 89 4.73 12.27 -9.07
N THR A 90 5.81 11.66 -9.54
CA THR A 90 6.15 11.60 -10.98
C THR A 90 5.09 10.83 -11.78
N GLY A 91 4.58 9.73 -11.22
CA GLY A 91 3.51 8.95 -11.83
C GLY A 91 2.18 9.70 -11.85
N LEU A 92 1.88 10.47 -10.81
CA LEU A 92 0.68 11.30 -10.75
C LEU A 92 0.67 12.38 -11.82
N ASP A 93 1.78 13.06 -12.04
CA ASP A 93 1.91 14.12 -13.03
C ASP A 93 1.61 13.60 -14.45
N GLN A 94 1.88 12.32 -14.72
CA GLN A 94 1.55 11.68 -15.99
C GLN A 94 0.05 11.39 -16.17
N LEU A 95 -0.73 11.43 -15.11
CA LEU A 95 -2.16 11.07 -15.09
C LEU A 95 -3.09 12.24 -14.79
N VAL A 96 -2.58 13.47 -14.74
CA VAL A 96 -3.32 14.69 -14.37
C VAL A 96 -4.56 14.93 -15.25
N ASP A 97 -4.54 14.51 -16.52
CA ASP A 97 -5.63 14.69 -17.47
C ASP A 97 -6.74 13.62 -17.37
N TRP A 98 -6.56 12.60 -16.54
CA TRP A 98 -7.55 11.53 -16.35
C TRP A 98 -8.39 11.74 -15.10
N ASN A 99 -9.61 11.19 -15.11
CA ASN A 99 -10.53 11.23 -13.96
C ASN A 99 -10.12 10.21 -12.88
N VAL A 100 -8.90 10.37 -12.38
CA VAL A 100 -8.24 9.47 -11.44
C VAL A 100 -8.53 9.87 -10.00
N THR A 101 -8.89 8.88 -9.19
CA THR A 101 -8.93 8.97 -7.72
C THR A 101 -7.92 8.00 -7.13
N PHE A 102 -7.08 8.48 -6.22
CA PHE A 102 -6.15 7.64 -5.46
C PHE A 102 -6.80 7.19 -4.15
N ASN A 103 -6.66 5.89 -3.86
CA ASN A 103 -7.08 5.27 -2.62
C ASN A 103 -5.94 4.40 -2.08
N PRO A 104 -5.06 4.94 -1.22
CA PRO A 104 -3.98 4.15 -0.63
C PRO A 104 -4.51 2.98 0.17
N GLU A 105 -3.82 1.84 0.07
CA GLU A 105 -4.10 0.65 0.85
C GLU A 105 -3.02 0.41 1.91
N PHE A 106 -3.39 -0.26 3.01
CA PHE A 106 -2.54 -0.58 4.15
C PHE A 106 -2.73 -2.04 4.59
N LEU A 107 -3.01 -2.91 3.63
CA LEU A 107 -3.36 -4.31 3.87
C LEU A 107 -2.11 -5.14 4.13
N ARG A 108 -2.22 -6.09 5.03
CA ARG A 108 -1.24 -7.17 5.18
C ARG A 108 -1.62 -8.30 4.22
N ALA A 109 -0.65 -8.85 3.48
CA ALA A 109 -0.93 -9.87 2.47
C ALA A 109 -1.66 -11.10 3.04
N GLU A 110 -1.30 -11.51 4.26
CA GLU A 110 -1.86 -12.69 4.95
C GLU A 110 -3.30 -12.49 5.43
N THR A 111 -3.70 -11.25 5.73
CA THR A 111 -5.02 -10.91 6.29
C THR A 111 -5.78 -9.89 5.44
N ALA A 112 -5.43 -9.76 4.15
CA ALA A 112 -5.90 -8.69 3.28
C ALA A 112 -7.43 -8.58 3.23
N ASP A 113 -8.17 -9.69 3.15
CA ASP A 113 -9.63 -9.70 3.12
C ASP A 113 -10.23 -9.15 4.42
N ALA A 114 -9.70 -9.60 5.57
CA ALA A 114 -10.16 -9.14 6.88
C ALA A 114 -9.78 -7.67 7.12
N ASP A 115 -8.55 -7.28 6.77
CA ASP A 115 -8.08 -5.91 6.89
C ASP A 115 -8.90 -4.96 6.01
N TYR A 116 -9.22 -5.37 4.76
CA TYR A 116 -10.03 -4.57 3.85
C TYR A 116 -11.47 -4.46 4.33
N ALA A 117 -12.09 -5.56 4.72
CA ALA A 117 -13.46 -5.58 5.21
C ALA A 117 -13.64 -4.81 6.53
N GLY A 118 -12.61 -4.79 7.37
CA GLY A 118 -12.60 -4.14 8.69
C GLY A 118 -12.14 -2.68 8.68
N GLN A 119 -11.92 -2.06 7.53
CA GLN A 119 -11.48 -0.66 7.46
C GLN A 119 -12.45 0.29 8.16
N THR A 120 -11.93 1.09 9.08
CA THR A 120 -12.67 2.14 9.77
C THR A 120 -12.50 3.51 9.12
N HIS A 121 -11.45 3.70 8.34
CA HIS A 121 -11.15 4.92 7.58
C HIS A 121 -10.76 4.55 6.16
N ILE A 122 -11.37 5.23 5.20
CA ILE A 122 -11.07 5.09 3.77
C ILE A 122 -10.64 6.47 3.28
N TYR A 123 -9.42 6.55 2.76
CA TYR A 123 -8.84 7.78 2.27
C TYR A 123 -8.94 7.83 0.75
N ILE A 124 -9.50 8.90 0.20
CA ILE A 124 -9.64 9.10 -1.25
C ILE A 124 -9.30 10.53 -1.64
N GLY A 125 -8.72 10.70 -2.83
CA GLY A 125 -8.42 12.03 -3.36
C GLY A 125 -8.25 12.00 -4.87
N GLY A 126 -8.66 13.08 -5.54
CA GLY A 126 -8.53 13.21 -7.00
C GLY A 126 -9.83 13.59 -7.73
N GLY A 127 -9.93 13.24 -9.00
CA GLY A 127 -10.95 13.76 -9.91
C GLY A 127 -12.37 13.26 -9.66
N SER A 128 -12.56 11.96 -9.37
CA SER A 128 -13.88 11.33 -9.23
C SER A 128 -14.23 10.92 -7.80
N VAL A 129 -13.78 11.72 -6.81
CA VAL A 129 -13.98 11.40 -5.38
C VAL A 129 -15.44 11.20 -4.99
N ASP A 130 -16.38 11.96 -5.55
CA ASP A 130 -17.81 11.84 -5.20
C ASP A 130 -18.40 10.52 -5.69
N PHE A 131 -17.99 10.04 -6.87
CA PHE A 131 -18.37 8.73 -7.38
C PHE A 131 -17.85 7.62 -6.46
N TRP A 132 -16.56 7.66 -6.12
CA TRP A 132 -15.96 6.63 -5.27
C TRP A 132 -16.42 6.70 -3.81
N GLU A 133 -16.71 7.89 -3.28
CA GLU A 133 -17.36 8.04 -1.99
C GLU A 133 -18.69 7.29 -1.94
N MET A 134 -19.55 7.49 -2.96
CA MET A 134 -20.82 6.78 -3.09
C MET A 134 -20.60 5.26 -3.16
N VAL A 135 -19.63 4.79 -3.93
CA VAL A 135 -19.28 3.36 -4.03
C VAL A 135 -18.85 2.83 -2.67
N PHE A 136 -17.90 3.48 -2.01
CA PHE A 136 -17.42 3.05 -0.70
C PHE A 136 -18.51 3.08 0.37
N PHE A 137 -19.36 4.08 0.38
CA PHE A 137 -20.47 4.17 1.33
C PHE A 137 -21.45 2.97 1.24
N ARG A 138 -21.67 2.45 0.03
CA ARG A 138 -22.49 1.26 -0.19
C ARG A 138 -21.91 -0.01 0.44
N HIS A 139 -20.59 -0.13 0.52
CA HIS A 139 -19.88 -1.31 0.98
C HIS A 139 -19.35 -1.21 2.41
N PHE A 140 -19.15 -0.01 2.93
CA PHE A 140 -18.53 0.28 4.21
C PHE A 140 -19.37 1.27 5.03
N ALA A 141 -20.58 0.84 5.40
CA ALA A 141 -21.56 1.70 6.09
C ALA A 141 -21.08 2.30 7.45
N LYS A 142 -20.02 1.75 8.04
CA LYS A 142 -19.44 2.19 9.32
C LYS A 142 -18.08 2.88 9.18
N ALA A 143 -17.53 2.95 7.97
CA ALA A 143 -16.23 3.60 7.76
C ALA A 143 -16.39 5.12 7.57
N TYR A 144 -15.44 5.86 8.07
CA TYR A 144 -15.30 7.28 7.77
C TYR A 144 -14.55 7.42 6.44
N ILE A 145 -15.17 8.09 5.46
CA ILE A 145 -14.52 8.41 4.19
C ILE A 145 -13.89 9.78 4.33
N VAL A 146 -12.57 9.81 4.17
CA VAL A 146 -11.75 11.02 4.31
C VAL A 146 -11.27 11.46 2.93
N LYS A 147 -11.70 12.63 2.50
CA LYS A 147 -11.25 13.25 1.24
C LYS A 147 -10.03 14.11 1.48
N SER A 148 -9.02 13.98 0.62
CA SER A 148 -7.80 14.78 0.63
C SER A 148 -7.26 14.97 -0.79
N ASP A 149 -6.21 15.76 -0.95
CA ASP A 149 -5.45 15.80 -2.20
C ASP A 149 -4.58 14.55 -2.35
N ILE A 150 -4.25 14.21 -3.59
CA ILE A 150 -3.47 13.00 -3.88
C ILE A 150 -2.04 13.08 -3.30
N PRO A 151 -1.29 14.18 -3.43
CA PRO A 151 0.04 14.29 -2.82
C PRO A 151 0.06 13.99 -1.32
N THR A 152 -0.90 14.52 -0.56
CA THR A 152 -1.06 14.22 0.87
C THR A 152 -1.27 12.73 1.12
N LEU A 153 -2.10 12.08 0.29
CA LEU A 153 -2.38 10.64 0.44
C LEU A 153 -1.18 9.77 0.07
N VAL A 154 -0.44 10.13 -0.97
CA VAL A 154 0.80 9.45 -1.37
C VAL A 154 1.83 9.51 -0.25
N LEU A 155 2.11 10.70 0.25
CA LEU A 155 3.05 10.88 1.35
C LEU A 155 2.59 10.14 2.61
N THR A 156 1.29 10.15 2.92
CA THR A 156 0.73 9.39 4.05
C THR A 156 1.01 7.90 3.90
N LYS A 157 0.89 7.33 2.69
CA LYS A 157 1.19 5.91 2.46
C LYS A 157 2.65 5.60 2.73
N TYR A 158 3.57 6.36 2.16
CA TYR A 158 5.00 6.16 2.38
C TYR A 158 5.40 6.32 3.84
N LEU A 159 4.92 7.38 4.51
CA LEU A 159 5.26 7.64 5.92
C LEU A 159 4.73 6.57 6.87
N LYS A 160 3.53 6.00 6.62
CA LYS A 160 3.03 4.88 7.43
C LYS A 160 3.94 3.66 7.30
N ASN A 161 4.30 3.27 6.09
CA ASN A 161 5.17 2.12 5.87
C ASN A 161 6.59 2.37 6.39
N ALA A 162 7.13 3.56 6.21
CA ALA A 162 8.44 3.95 6.73
C ALA A 162 8.47 3.94 8.28
N PHE A 163 7.41 4.43 8.93
CA PHE A 163 7.30 4.37 10.38
C PHE A 163 7.26 2.92 10.89
N LEU A 164 6.47 2.05 10.27
CA LEU A 164 6.38 0.65 10.65
C LEU A 164 7.70 -0.10 10.42
N ALA A 165 8.38 0.14 9.29
CA ALA A 165 9.70 -0.39 9.02
C ALA A 165 10.74 0.06 10.05
N THR A 166 10.74 1.36 10.40
CA THR A 166 11.60 1.92 11.44
C THR A 166 11.32 1.29 12.81
N LYS A 167 10.06 1.03 13.13
CA LYS A 167 9.67 0.35 14.36
C LYS A 167 10.20 -1.10 14.40
N VAL A 168 10.13 -1.84 13.28
CA VAL A 168 10.73 -3.17 13.17
C VAL A 168 12.25 -3.10 13.39
N ALA A 169 12.95 -2.16 12.74
CA ALA A 169 14.38 -1.95 12.92
C ALA A 169 14.73 -1.63 14.39
N PHE A 170 13.97 -0.73 15.01
CA PHE A 170 14.15 -0.37 16.43
C PHE A 170 14.04 -1.60 17.35
N PHE A 171 13.00 -2.42 17.22
CA PHE A 171 12.85 -3.61 18.06
C PHE A 171 13.88 -4.70 17.78
N ASN A 172 14.40 -4.80 16.57
CA ASN A 172 15.56 -5.65 16.28
C ASN A 172 16.82 -5.15 17.00
N GLN A 173 17.04 -3.84 17.07
CA GLN A 173 18.14 -3.27 17.85
C GLN A 173 17.96 -3.50 19.35
N VAL A 174 16.72 -3.36 19.87
CA VAL A 174 16.41 -3.70 21.28
C VAL A 174 16.71 -5.16 21.58
N TYR A 175 16.41 -6.07 20.64
CA TYR A 175 16.78 -7.49 20.76
C TYR A 175 18.29 -7.65 20.95
N ASP A 176 19.10 -7.03 20.12
CA ASP A 176 20.58 -7.12 20.22
C ASP A 176 21.10 -6.54 21.54
N ILE A 177 20.49 -5.46 22.04
CA ILE A 177 20.80 -4.89 23.35
C ILE A 177 20.47 -5.88 24.47
N CYS A 178 19.29 -6.51 24.41
CA CYS A 178 18.89 -7.52 25.41
C CYS A 178 19.86 -8.69 25.45
N GLN A 179 20.27 -9.21 24.28
CA GLN A 179 21.27 -10.30 24.19
C GLN A 179 22.59 -9.89 24.87
N LYS A 180 23.09 -8.69 24.62
CA LYS A 180 24.33 -8.18 25.23
C LYS A 180 24.22 -8.00 26.74
N GLN A 181 23.03 -7.66 27.24
CA GLN A 181 22.78 -7.44 28.67
C GLN A 181 22.38 -8.72 29.43
N GLY A 182 22.16 -9.84 28.72
CA GLY A 182 21.68 -11.09 29.32
C GLY A 182 20.26 -11.01 29.88
N VAL A 183 19.40 -10.16 29.31
CA VAL A 183 17.98 -10.01 29.69
C VAL A 183 17.07 -10.59 28.61
N ARG A 184 15.87 -11.05 29.00
CA ARG A 184 14.92 -11.63 28.05
C ARG A 184 14.25 -10.53 27.23
N PHE A 185 14.38 -10.64 25.91
CA PHE A 185 13.78 -9.69 24.98
C PHE A 185 12.25 -9.64 25.10
N GLU A 186 11.60 -10.79 25.28
CA GLU A 186 10.14 -10.90 25.38
C GLU A 186 9.58 -10.07 26.53
N ASP A 187 10.26 -10.05 27.68
CA ASP A 187 9.84 -9.30 28.85
C ASP A 187 10.03 -7.78 28.61
N VAL A 188 11.18 -7.38 28.08
CA VAL A 188 11.46 -5.98 27.73
C VAL A 188 10.46 -5.48 26.68
N ARG A 189 10.26 -6.25 25.60
CA ARG A 189 9.30 -5.92 24.55
C ARG A 189 7.90 -5.74 25.14
N LYS A 190 7.42 -6.70 25.94
CA LYS A 190 6.11 -6.65 26.59
C LYS A 190 5.93 -5.37 27.38
N PHE A 191 6.84 -5.06 28.28
CA PHE A 191 6.72 -3.87 29.14
C PHE A 191 6.77 -2.55 28.36
N VAL A 192 7.57 -2.49 27.28
CA VAL A 192 7.64 -1.31 26.41
C VAL A 192 6.34 -1.17 25.60
N THR A 193 5.78 -2.26 25.07
CA THR A 193 4.60 -2.20 24.21
C THR A 193 3.26 -2.17 24.94
N GLU A 194 3.24 -2.39 26.27
CA GLU A 194 2.07 -2.14 27.12
C GLU A 194 1.67 -0.66 27.14
N ASP A 195 2.61 0.26 26.86
CA ASP A 195 2.26 1.66 26.62
C ASP A 195 1.48 1.78 25.30
N ALA A 196 0.21 2.19 25.38
CA ALA A 196 -0.67 2.34 24.22
C ALA A 196 -0.14 3.32 23.17
N ARG A 197 0.76 4.24 23.51
CA ARG A 197 1.43 5.16 22.58
C ARG A 197 2.43 4.42 21.68
N ILE A 198 2.94 3.26 22.12
CA ILE A 198 3.89 2.41 21.41
C ILE A 198 3.14 1.26 20.71
N GLY A 199 2.36 0.49 21.49
CA GLY A 199 1.56 -0.63 20.99
C GLY A 199 2.39 -1.81 20.50
N ASP A 200 1.76 -2.99 20.39
CA ASP A 200 2.43 -4.26 20.15
C ASP A 200 2.77 -4.55 18.67
N SER A 201 2.03 -3.97 17.72
CA SER A 201 2.25 -4.25 16.29
C SER A 201 3.67 -3.88 15.85
N HIS A 202 4.28 -4.71 14.97
CA HIS A 202 5.64 -4.49 14.41
C HIS A 202 6.76 -4.41 15.45
N SER A 203 6.58 -5.04 16.63
CA SER A 203 7.58 -5.10 17.69
C SER A 203 8.21 -6.49 17.85
N TRP A 204 7.71 -7.50 17.14
CA TRP A 204 8.25 -8.85 17.19
C TRP A 204 9.50 -8.99 16.33
N VAL A 205 10.45 -9.78 16.83
CA VAL A 205 11.66 -10.15 16.09
C VAL A 205 11.51 -11.59 15.61
N THR A 206 11.56 -11.79 14.31
CA THR A 206 11.49 -13.12 13.67
C THR A 206 12.88 -13.72 13.50
N GLN A 207 12.95 -14.99 13.12
CA GLN A 207 14.23 -15.65 12.81
C GLN A 207 14.97 -14.99 11.63
N GLU A 208 14.21 -14.47 10.66
CA GLU A 208 14.78 -13.79 9.49
C GLU A 208 15.33 -12.40 9.81
N ARG A 209 15.07 -11.90 11.01
CA ARG A 209 15.47 -10.56 11.47
C ARG A 209 15.04 -9.43 10.53
N GLY A 210 14.92 -8.24 11.07
CA GLY A 210 14.61 -7.02 10.30
C GLY A 210 13.26 -7.05 9.59
N PHE A 211 13.07 -6.09 8.72
CA PHE A 211 11.89 -6.00 7.85
C PHE A 211 12.19 -6.45 6.42
N GLY A 212 11.15 -6.90 5.73
CA GLY A 212 11.21 -7.39 4.35
C GLY A 212 9.82 -7.32 3.70
N GLY A 213 9.56 -8.26 2.78
CA GLY A 213 8.33 -8.29 2.00
C GLY A 213 8.33 -7.28 0.85
N ALA A 214 7.19 -7.20 0.14
CA ALA A 214 7.09 -6.40 -1.09
C ALA A 214 6.91 -4.89 -0.84
N CYS A 215 6.51 -4.46 0.37
CA CYS A 215 6.11 -3.08 0.61
C CYS A 215 7.19 -2.27 1.33
N PHE A 216 7.67 -2.75 2.50
CA PHE A 216 8.57 -1.94 3.34
C PHE A 216 9.87 -1.56 2.65
N PRO A 217 10.63 -2.49 2.03
CA PRO A 217 11.86 -2.11 1.34
C PRO A 217 11.61 -1.08 0.23
N LYS A 218 10.64 -1.36 -0.64
CA LYS A 218 10.30 -0.51 -1.78
C LYS A 218 9.84 0.89 -1.35
N ASP A 219 8.90 0.98 -0.40
CA ASP A 219 8.31 2.27 0.00
C ASP A 219 9.30 3.11 0.82
N THR A 220 10.18 2.49 1.62
CA THR A 220 11.25 3.22 2.33
C THR A 220 12.32 3.73 1.37
N GLN A 221 12.72 2.96 0.37
CA GLN A 221 13.67 3.41 -0.65
C GLN A 221 13.09 4.54 -1.49
N ALA A 222 11.83 4.43 -1.93
CA ALA A 222 11.16 5.51 -2.66
C ALA A 222 11.10 6.80 -1.84
N LEU A 223 10.76 6.72 -0.55
CA LEU A 223 10.72 7.87 0.35
C LEU A 223 12.10 8.53 0.50
N ILE A 224 13.16 7.74 0.71
CA ILE A 224 14.54 8.26 0.84
C ILE A 224 15.01 8.90 -0.47
N TYR A 225 14.62 8.32 -1.60
CA TYR A 225 14.96 8.86 -2.92
C TYR A 225 14.32 10.24 -3.14
N GLU A 226 13.02 10.38 -2.87
CA GLU A 226 12.31 11.66 -3.00
C GLU A 226 12.70 12.67 -1.90
N HIS A 227 13.08 12.17 -0.71
CA HIS A 227 13.39 12.97 0.46
C HIS A 227 14.74 12.53 1.08
N PRO A 228 15.88 12.95 0.51
CA PRO A 228 17.21 12.57 1.03
C PRO A 228 17.48 13.02 2.48
N ASP A 229 16.69 13.95 2.99
CA ASP A 229 16.72 14.44 4.37
C ASP A 229 15.93 13.55 5.35
N ALA A 230 15.28 12.48 4.88
CA ALA A 230 14.60 11.47 5.72
C ALA A 230 15.62 10.55 6.45
N THR A 231 16.56 11.16 7.19
CA THR A 231 17.74 10.49 7.76
C THR A 231 17.41 9.38 8.76
N ILE A 232 16.32 9.52 9.53
CA ILE A 232 15.86 8.48 10.48
C ILE A 232 15.46 7.21 9.73
N VAL A 233 14.75 7.34 8.62
CA VAL A 233 14.32 6.21 7.79
C VAL A 233 15.53 5.59 7.07
N ALA A 234 16.42 6.42 6.54
CA ALA A 234 17.65 5.97 5.90
C ALA A 234 18.52 5.14 6.87
N GLU A 235 18.65 5.58 8.12
CA GLU A 235 19.41 4.82 9.13
C GLU A 235 18.72 3.51 9.52
N ALA A 236 17.39 3.49 9.59
CA ALA A 236 16.64 2.25 9.82
C ALA A 236 16.82 1.23 8.68
N VAL A 237 16.84 1.69 7.42
CA VAL A 237 17.13 0.86 6.24
C VAL A 237 18.57 0.33 6.30
N ARG A 238 19.56 1.21 6.54
CA ARG A 238 20.96 0.81 6.66
C ARG A 238 21.16 -0.24 7.76
N TYR A 239 20.53 -0.08 8.92
CA TYR A 239 20.59 -1.08 9.99
C TYR A 239 19.92 -2.39 9.56
N ASN A 240 18.78 -2.33 8.89
CA ASN A 240 18.09 -3.51 8.37
C ASN A 240 18.97 -4.34 7.41
N GLU A 241 19.74 -3.69 6.55
CA GLU A 241 20.69 -4.34 5.65
C GLU A 241 21.77 -5.12 6.40
N THR A 242 22.26 -4.59 7.53
CA THR A 242 23.24 -5.31 8.36
C THR A 242 22.68 -6.60 8.94
N LEU A 243 21.36 -6.67 9.19
CA LEU A 243 20.69 -7.86 9.71
C LEU A 243 20.50 -8.94 8.65
N LYS A 244 20.36 -8.56 7.38
CA LYS A 244 20.15 -9.50 6.26
C LYS A 244 21.44 -10.13 5.74
N ASN A 245 22.59 -9.53 6.06
CA ASN A 245 23.92 -10.00 5.63
C ASN A 245 24.61 -10.86 6.71
N THR A 246 23.95 -11.16 7.81
CA THR A 246 24.41 -12.05 8.90
C THR A 246 23.67 -13.36 8.87
#